data_fa362c07837406041b7740512d38a40a
#
_entry.id   fa362c07837406041b7740512d38a40a
#
_cell.length_a   1.000
_cell.length_b   1.000
_cell.length_c   1.000
_cell.angle_alpha   90.00
_cell.angle_beta   90.00
_cell.angle_gamma   90.00
#
_symmetry.space_group_name_H-M   'P 1'
#
loop_
_entity.id
_entity.type
_entity.pdbx_description
1 polymer ?
#
loop_
_entity_poly.entity_id
_entity_poly.type
_entity_poly.pdbx_seq_one_letter_code
_entity_poly.pdbx_strand_id
1 'polypeptide(L)'
;KALCGPQCAGFVIGDKALLTSAWQASAPHHGPGRDDKIGKEEVMGMLAAVESWVTRDHEGEWASWLSILETISATLDGIDSVTMSVEEPQGLNNRVPRLTVRWDPAVLHITGEQVAEDFARKSPRIAIGAADGDGMASVNVTPSQMQPGNAETVATRIKDILCAERPPLSDELAATTLDLSGTWDVRVDYATSSSHHRWSLSQDGNWVSGLHETDYATLEIHGV
;
A
#
# COMPACT_ATOMS: atom_id res chain seq x y z
N LYS A 1 7.33 7.30 -10.81
CA LYS A 1 6.12 6.51 -11.09
C LYS A 1 5.31 7.10 -12.23
N ALA A 2 4.93 8.40 -12.18
CA ALA A 2 4.09 9.03 -13.21
C ALA A 2 4.71 8.96 -14.63
N LEU A 3 6.00 9.19 -14.74
CA LEU A 3 6.73 9.13 -16.01
C LEU A 3 7.03 7.70 -16.49
N CYS A 4 6.87 6.69 -15.65
CA CYS A 4 7.24 5.30 -15.92
C CYS A 4 8.72 5.12 -16.32
N GLY A 5 9.59 6.01 -15.85
CA GLY A 5 11.04 5.95 -16.06
C GLY A 5 11.74 5.01 -15.06
N PRO A 6 13.08 4.91 -15.15
CA PRO A 6 13.89 4.11 -14.25
C PRO A 6 13.68 4.51 -12.79
N GLN A 7 13.70 3.53 -11.90
CA GLN A 7 13.42 3.76 -10.47
C GLN A 7 14.47 4.65 -9.79
N CYS A 8 15.73 4.56 -10.23
CA CYS A 8 16.86 5.27 -9.66
C CYS A 8 17.18 6.59 -10.37
N ALA A 9 16.34 7.04 -11.30
CA ALA A 9 16.56 8.27 -12.04
C ALA A 9 15.43 9.28 -11.84
N GLY A 10 15.79 10.54 -11.89
CA GLY A 10 14.90 11.68 -11.90
C GLY A 10 15.44 12.77 -12.80
N PHE A 11 14.69 13.83 -12.98
CA PHE A 11 15.18 15.03 -13.65
C PHE A 11 14.73 16.27 -12.88
N VAL A 12 15.51 17.33 -13.04
CA VAL A 12 15.25 18.64 -12.45
C VAL A 12 15.08 19.66 -13.58
N ILE A 13 14.04 20.48 -13.47
CA ILE A 13 13.80 21.60 -14.39
C ILE A 13 13.71 22.89 -13.56
N GLY A 14 14.15 24.01 -14.16
CA GLY A 14 14.10 25.27 -13.47
C GLY A 14 15.04 26.32 -14.06
N ASP A 15 15.46 27.27 -13.22
CA ASP A 15 16.37 28.33 -13.62
C ASP A 15 17.71 27.80 -14.10
N LYS A 16 18.20 28.31 -15.25
CA LYS A 16 19.42 27.85 -15.88
C LYS A 16 20.66 28.02 -15.00
N ALA A 17 20.75 29.12 -14.23
CA ALA A 17 21.92 29.36 -13.39
C ALA A 17 21.97 28.36 -12.22
N LEU A 18 20.81 28.07 -11.60
CA LEU A 18 20.69 27.06 -10.56
C LEU A 18 21.00 25.66 -11.09
N LEU A 19 20.45 25.30 -12.25
CA LEU A 19 20.71 24.00 -12.87
C LEU A 19 22.19 23.83 -13.26
N THR A 20 22.84 24.89 -13.75
CA THR A 20 24.27 24.87 -14.06
C THR A 20 25.11 24.67 -12.80
N SER A 21 24.78 25.34 -11.69
CA SER A 21 25.44 25.18 -10.41
C SER A 21 25.26 23.75 -9.87
N ALA A 22 24.05 23.21 -9.92
CA ALA A 22 23.75 21.83 -9.52
C ALA A 22 24.55 20.82 -10.35
N TRP A 23 24.62 21.00 -11.66
CA TRP A 23 25.39 20.14 -12.55
C TRP A 23 26.89 20.21 -12.27
N GLN A 24 27.45 21.40 -12.00
CA GLN A 24 28.85 21.57 -11.63
C GLN A 24 29.18 20.89 -10.28
N ALA A 25 28.23 20.83 -9.36
CA ALA A 25 28.37 20.14 -8.10
C ALA A 25 28.20 18.61 -8.18
N SER A 26 27.72 18.10 -9.31
CA SER A 26 27.36 16.69 -9.55
C SER A 26 28.32 16.01 -10.52
N ALA A 27 28.15 14.73 -10.75
CA ALA A 27 28.87 13.99 -11.78
C ALA A 27 28.61 14.60 -13.19
N PRO A 28 29.64 14.71 -14.08
CA PRO A 28 30.99 14.10 -14.02
C PRO A 28 32.02 14.87 -13.17
N HIS A 29 31.65 16.01 -12.61
CA HIS A 29 32.55 16.83 -11.80
C HIS A 29 32.78 16.18 -10.41
N HIS A 30 33.84 16.61 -9.72
CA HIS A 30 34.19 16.12 -8.38
C HIS A 30 33.64 17.07 -7.30
N GLY A 31 32.32 17.36 -7.38
CA GLY A 31 31.60 18.16 -6.40
C GLY A 31 30.92 17.31 -5.32
N PRO A 32 30.20 17.95 -4.38
CA PRO A 32 29.49 17.24 -3.29
C PRO A 32 28.47 16.20 -3.75
N GLY A 33 27.85 16.38 -4.93
CA GLY A 33 26.89 15.45 -5.52
C GLY A 33 27.52 14.37 -6.40
N ARG A 34 28.83 14.13 -6.27
CA ARG A 34 29.52 13.10 -7.05
C ARG A 34 29.05 11.69 -6.77
N ASP A 35 28.61 11.44 -5.55
CA ASP A 35 28.13 10.15 -5.07
C ASP A 35 26.75 9.78 -5.66
N ASP A 36 25.97 10.79 -6.07
CA ASP A 36 24.66 10.62 -6.70
C ASP A 36 24.73 10.36 -8.21
N LYS A 37 25.87 9.83 -8.68
CA LYS A 37 26.08 9.53 -10.11
C LYS A 37 25.10 8.46 -10.58
N ILE A 38 24.33 8.78 -11.63
CA ILE A 38 23.50 7.82 -12.34
C ILE A 38 24.24 7.20 -13.54
N GLY A 39 23.84 6.01 -13.93
CA GLY A 39 24.37 5.30 -15.09
C GLY A 39 23.83 5.88 -16.41
N LYS A 40 24.44 5.50 -17.50
CA LYS A 40 23.99 5.93 -18.85
C LYS A 40 22.65 5.30 -19.21
N GLU A 41 22.41 4.10 -18.73
CA GLU A 41 21.19 3.34 -18.92
C GLU A 41 20.00 4.07 -18.30
N GLU A 42 20.16 4.59 -17.09
CA GLU A 42 19.13 5.36 -16.39
C GLU A 42 18.89 6.71 -17.08
N VAL A 43 19.95 7.37 -17.59
CA VAL A 43 19.80 8.62 -18.36
C VAL A 43 18.99 8.37 -19.62
N MET A 44 19.31 7.33 -20.38
CA MET A 44 18.59 6.98 -21.60
C MET A 44 17.17 6.53 -21.34
N GLY A 45 16.96 5.74 -20.28
CA GLY A 45 15.62 5.32 -19.83
C GLY A 45 14.76 6.51 -19.39
N MET A 46 15.34 7.49 -18.71
CA MET A 46 14.62 8.71 -18.32
C MET A 46 14.29 9.59 -19.52
N LEU A 47 15.21 9.72 -20.50
CA LEU A 47 14.93 10.44 -21.74
C LEU A 47 13.75 9.83 -22.49
N ALA A 48 13.74 8.50 -22.67
CA ALA A 48 12.63 7.80 -23.30
C ALA A 48 11.30 7.97 -22.53
N ALA A 49 11.36 7.99 -21.20
CA ALA A 49 10.19 8.22 -20.35
C ALA A 49 9.63 9.64 -20.53
N VAL A 50 10.49 10.65 -20.63
CA VAL A 50 10.08 12.05 -20.91
C VAL A 50 9.48 12.19 -22.32
N GLU A 51 10.11 11.58 -23.33
CA GLU A 51 9.58 11.57 -24.70
C GLU A 51 8.20 10.88 -24.76
N SER A 52 8.05 9.74 -24.09
CA SER A 52 6.76 9.06 -23.97
C SER A 52 5.71 9.91 -23.25
N TRP A 53 6.10 10.62 -22.20
CA TRP A 53 5.22 11.52 -21.47
C TRP A 53 4.68 12.66 -22.32
N VAL A 54 5.54 13.29 -23.10
CA VAL A 54 5.16 14.43 -23.96
C VAL A 54 4.19 14.03 -25.07
N THR A 55 4.27 12.78 -25.54
CA THR A 55 3.43 12.26 -26.63
C THR A 55 2.21 11.46 -26.16
N ARG A 56 2.09 11.22 -24.86
CA ARG A 56 1.01 10.42 -24.25
C ARG A 56 -0.32 11.15 -24.35
N ASP A 57 -1.38 10.41 -24.63
CA ASP A 57 -2.76 10.90 -24.51
C ASP A 57 -3.20 10.92 -23.04
N HIS A 58 -2.89 12.00 -22.35
CA HIS A 58 -3.21 12.18 -20.94
C HIS A 58 -4.71 12.32 -20.70
N GLU A 59 -5.48 12.87 -21.64
CA GLU A 59 -6.93 13.02 -21.51
C GLU A 59 -7.62 11.65 -21.66
N GLY A 60 -7.21 10.86 -22.62
CA GLY A 60 -7.70 9.49 -22.79
C GLY A 60 -7.32 8.57 -21.61
N GLU A 61 -6.11 8.70 -21.08
CA GLU A 61 -5.69 7.96 -19.88
C GLU A 61 -6.56 8.35 -18.67
N TRP A 62 -6.82 9.64 -18.47
CA TRP A 62 -7.69 10.13 -17.39
C TRP A 62 -9.12 9.60 -17.53
N ALA A 63 -9.69 9.69 -18.73
CA ALA A 63 -11.03 9.17 -19.01
C ALA A 63 -11.12 7.66 -18.76
N SER A 64 -10.09 6.91 -19.13
CA SER A 64 -9.99 5.48 -18.84
C SER A 64 -9.98 5.19 -17.34
N TRP A 65 -9.23 5.96 -16.54
CA TRP A 65 -9.21 5.79 -15.09
C TRP A 65 -10.58 6.07 -14.46
N LEU A 66 -11.27 7.13 -14.88
CA LEU A 66 -12.61 7.43 -14.39
C LEU A 66 -13.60 6.32 -14.76
N SER A 67 -13.53 5.77 -15.98
CA SER A 67 -14.36 4.65 -16.42
C SER A 67 -14.15 3.39 -15.57
N ILE A 68 -12.90 3.09 -15.17
CA ILE A 68 -12.59 2.00 -14.23
C ILE A 68 -13.31 2.22 -12.90
N LEU A 69 -13.18 3.43 -12.33
CA LEU A 69 -13.82 3.75 -11.05
C LEU A 69 -15.36 3.74 -11.14
N GLU A 70 -15.92 4.19 -12.26
CA GLU A 70 -17.36 4.14 -12.53
C GLU A 70 -17.88 2.69 -12.59
N THR A 71 -17.15 1.79 -13.25
CA THR A 71 -17.48 0.36 -13.30
C THR A 71 -17.54 -0.25 -11.90
N ILE A 72 -16.58 0.10 -11.04
CA ILE A 72 -16.57 -0.38 -9.65
C ILE A 72 -17.75 0.24 -8.88
N SER A 73 -17.97 1.53 -8.99
CA SER A 73 -19.04 2.23 -8.29
C SER A 73 -20.42 1.71 -8.68
N ALA A 74 -20.66 1.50 -9.98
CA ALA A 74 -21.93 0.98 -10.48
C ALA A 74 -22.22 -0.45 -9.97
N THR A 75 -21.20 -1.27 -9.77
CA THR A 75 -21.35 -2.63 -9.22
C THR A 75 -21.70 -2.62 -7.74
N LEU A 76 -21.25 -1.61 -6.99
CA LEU A 76 -21.46 -1.47 -5.56
C LEU A 76 -22.69 -0.63 -5.21
N ASP A 77 -23.31 -0.01 -6.23
CA ASP A 77 -24.50 0.80 -6.03
C ASP A 77 -25.66 -0.01 -5.44
N GLY A 78 -26.40 0.60 -4.52
CA GLY A 78 -27.53 -0.04 -3.84
C GLY A 78 -27.17 -1.01 -2.71
N ILE A 79 -25.90 -1.14 -2.33
CA ILE A 79 -25.54 -1.86 -1.10
C ILE A 79 -25.86 -0.96 0.11
N ASP A 80 -26.67 -1.48 1.03
CA ASP A 80 -27.06 -0.75 2.23
C ASP A 80 -25.85 -0.28 3.04
N SER A 81 -25.92 0.95 3.59
CA SER A 81 -24.84 1.56 4.39
C SER A 81 -23.54 1.87 3.62
N VAL A 82 -23.47 1.61 2.32
CA VAL A 82 -22.27 1.93 1.50
C VAL A 82 -22.44 3.28 0.83
N THR A 83 -21.42 4.11 0.96
CA THR A 83 -21.28 5.39 0.25
C THR A 83 -19.99 5.42 -0.53
N MET A 84 -20.02 6.09 -1.67
CA MET A 84 -18.88 6.15 -2.58
C MET A 84 -18.58 7.60 -2.96
N SER A 85 -17.30 7.95 -3.04
CA SER A 85 -16.86 9.24 -3.54
C SER A 85 -15.60 9.08 -4.40
N VAL A 86 -15.58 9.79 -5.53
CA VAL A 86 -14.39 9.90 -6.37
C VAL A 86 -13.70 11.22 -6.08
N GLU A 87 -12.45 11.14 -5.67
CA GLU A 87 -11.56 12.28 -5.45
C GLU A 87 -10.68 12.49 -6.66
N GLU A 88 -10.69 13.69 -7.21
CA GLU A 88 -9.81 14.13 -8.28
C GLU A 88 -8.76 15.07 -7.68
N PRO A 89 -7.47 14.65 -7.57
CA PRO A 89 -6.46 15.46 -6.94
C PRO A 89 -6.16 16.73 -7.75
N GLN A 90 -6.12 17.87 -7.08
CA GLN A 90 -5.92 19.19 -7.68
C GLN A 90 -4.48 19.72 -7.54
N GLY A 91 -3.61 19.01 -6.85
CA GLY A 91 -2.24 19.45 -6.56
C GLY A 91 -1.23 19.14 -7.66
N LEU A 92 0.04 19.49 -7.39
CA LEU A 92 1.18 19.17 -8.25
C LEU A 92 1.68 17.72 -8.11
N ASN A 93 1.08 16.94 -7.21
CA ASN A 93 1.42 15.54 -6.99
C ASN A 93 0.90 14.63 -8.11
N ASN A 94 1.12 13.33 -7.98
CA ASN A 94 0.57 12.33 -8.88
C ASN A 94 -0.95 12.51 -9.01
N ARG A 95 -1.38 12.93 -10.19
CA ARG A 95 -2.78 13.17 -10.51
C ARG A 95 -3.43 11.87 -10.93
N VAL A 96 -3.80 11.05 -9.97
CA VAL A 96 -4.57 9.83 -10.20
C VAL A 96 -5.86 9.93 -9.39
N PRO A 97 -7.05 9.76 -10.01
CA PRO A 97 -8.29 9.78 -9.27
C PRO A 97 -8.36 8.59 -8.32
N ARG A 98 -9.10 8.73 -7.24
CA ARG A 98 -9.26 7.71 -6.21
C ARG A 98 -10.73 7.53 -5.88
N LEU A 99 -11.20 6.29 -5.88
CA LEU A 99 -12.49 5.94 -5.33
C LEU A 99 -12.32 5.55 -3.86
N THR A 100 -13.08 6.20 -2.99
CA THR A 100 -13.26 5.79 -1.60
C THR A 100 -14.62 5.11 -1.47
N VAL A 101 -14.62 3.86 -1.02
CA VAL A 101 -15.83 3.11 -0.65
C VAL A 101 -15.88 3.09 0.86
N ARG A 102 -16.97 3.63 1.43
CA ARG A 102 -17.12 3.86 2.88
C ARG A 102 -18.43 3.23 3.38
N TRP A 103 -18.39 2.62 4.56
CA TRP A 103 -19.56 1.98 5.18
C TRP A 103 -19.50 2.05 6.70
N ASP A 104 -20.65 1.77 7.32
CA ASP A 104 -20.75 1.63 8.77
C ASP A 104 -20.36 0.19 9.17
N PRO A 105 -19.25 0.00 9.91
CA PRO A 105 -18.81 -1.32 10.35
C PRO A 105 -19.76 -1.96 11.38
N ALA A 106 -20.60 -1.18 12.06
CA ALA A 106 -21.63 -1.73 12.93
C ALA A 106 -22.79 -2.37 12.16
N VAL A 107 -22.99 -1.97 10.89
CA VAL A 107 -24.03 -2.52 10.00
C VAL A 107 -23.49 -3.70 9.19
N LEU A 108 -22.32 -3.57 8.56
CA LEU A 108 -21.74 -4.61 7.71
C LEU A 108 -20.81 -5.58 8.45
N HIS A 109 -20.57 -5.34 9.73
CA HIS A 109 -19.78 -6.19 10.62
C HIS A 109 -18.39 -6.53 10.07
N ILE A 110 -17.74 -5.54 9.44
CA ILE A 110 -16.39 -5.67 8.89
C ILE A 110 -15.70 -4.31 8.85
N THR A 111 -14.41 -4.27 9.19
CA THR A 111 -13.57 -3.08 9.09
C THR A 111 -12.88 -3.00 7.73
N GLY A 112 -12.34 -1.83 7.37
CA GLY A 112 -11.55 -1.68 6.14
C GLY A 112 -10.25 -2.47 6.19
N GLU A 113 -9.63 -2.58 7.36
CA GLU A 113 -8.44 -3.40 7.56
C GLU A 113 -8.71 -4.88 7.32
N GLN A 114 -9.85 -5.40 7.81
CA GLN A 114 -10.25 -6.78 7.56
C GLN A 114 -10.50 -7.05 6.08
N VAL A 115 -11.09 -6.09 5.35
CA VAL A 115 -11.24 -6.18 3.89
C VAL A 115 -9.88 -6.22 3.20
N ALA A 116 -8.97 -5.34 3.57
CA ALA A 116 -7.63 -5.29 2.99
C ALA A 116 -6.84 -6.58 3.26
N GLU A 117 -6.97 -7.15 4.44
CA GLU A 117 -6.34 -8.41 4.81
C GLU A 117 -6.92 -9.60 4.03
N ASP A 118 -8.24 -9.71 3.90
CA ASP A 118 -8.88 -10.73 3.07
C ASP A 118 -8.40 -10.67 1.62
N PHE A 119 -8.31 -9.47 1.06
CA PHE A 119 -7.83 -9.23 -0.29
C PHE A 119 -6.37 -9.59 -0.48
N ALA A 120 -5.54 -9.36 0.53
CA ALA A 120 -4.13 -9.72 0.50
C ALA A 120 -3.88 -11.22 0.61
N ARG A 121 -4.78 -11.97 1.26
CA ARG A 121 -4.61 -13.41 1.52
C ARG A 121 -5.27 -14.32 0.48
N LYS A 122 -6.33 -13.87 -0.18
CA LYS A 122 -7.09 -14.68 -1.14
C LYS A 122 -6.67 -14.44 -2.59
N SER A 123 -7.00 -15.37 -3.46
CA SER A 123 -6.76 -15.26 -4.90
C SER A 123 -8.03 -14.78 -5.63
N PRO A 124 -7.91 -13.87 -6.63
CA PRO A 124 -6.70 -13.13 -6.96
C PRO A 124 -6.28 -12.21 -5.83
N ARG A 125 -4.98 -12.10 -5.58
CA ARG A 125 -4.44 -11.21 -4.56
C ARG A 125 -4.56 -9.75 -5.00
N ILE A 126 -5.19 -8.93 -4.20
CA ILE A 126 -5.42 -7.50 -4.49
C ILE A 126 -4.83 -6.66 -3.36
N ALA A 127 -3.95 -5.73 -3.71
CA ALA A 127 -3.47 -4.72 -2.77
C ALA A 127 -4.46 -3.55 -2.76
N ILE A 128 -5.19 -3.39 -1.66
CA ILE A 128 -6.13 -2.29 -1.45
C ILE A 128 -5.77 -1.54 -0.18
N GLY A 129 -5.93 -0.23 -0.18
CA GLY A 129 -5.69 0.60 1.02
C GLY A 129 -6.93 0.65 1.90
N ALA A 130 -6.77 0.41 3.21
CA ALA A 130 -7.79 0.69 4.21
C ALA A 130 -7.58 2.11 4.79
N ALA A 131 -8.67 2.76 5.18
CA ALA A 131 -8.65 4.07 5.85
C ALA A 131 -9.88 4.17 6.77
N ASP A 132 -9.82 3.46 7.89
CA ASP A 132 -10.87 3.51 8.90
C ASP A 132 -10.73 4.78 9.74
N GLY A 133 -11.83 5.42 10.08
CA GLY A 133 -11.85 6.65 10.87
C GLY A 133 -13.25 7.20 11.08
N ASP A 134 -13.41 8.01 12.12
CA ASP A 134 -14.68 8.65 12.49
C ASP A 134 -15.84 7.66 12.65
N GLY A 135 -15.55 6.46 13.17
CA GLY A 135 -16.53 5.39 13.33
C GLY A 135 -16.98 4.71 12.04
N MET A 136 -16.36 5.03 10.93
CA MET A 136 -16.64 4.47 9.60
C MET A 136 -15.46 3.65 9.11
N ALA A 137 -15.75 2.57 8.42
CA ALA A 137 -14.77 1.78 7.70
C ALA A 137 -14.68 2.23 6.24
N SER A 138 -13.49 2.14 5.64
CA SER A 138 -13.34 2.45 4.22
C SER A 138 -12.18 1.73 3.55
N VAL A 139 -12.29 1.58 2.22
CA VAL A 139 -11.17 1.16 1.36
C VAL A 139 -11.01 2.15 0.21
N ASN A 140 -9.78 2.27 -0.27
CA ASN A 140 -9.40 3.18 -1.33
C ASN A 140 -8.92 2.42 -2.56
N VAL A 141 -9.47 2.74 -3.71
CA VAL A 141 -9.11 2.17 -5.00
C VAL A 141 -8.48 3.22 -5.90
N THR A 142 -7.29 2.95 -6.43
CA THR A 142 -6.60 3.78 -7.42
C THR A 142 -6.44 2.99 -8.72
N PRO A 143 -6.85 3.53 -9.88
CA PRO A 143 -6.93 2.79 -11.14
C PRO A 143 -5.62 2.68 -11.92
N SER A 144 -4.59 3.48 -11.59
CA SER A 144 -3.40 3.68 -12.42
C SER A 144 -2.54 2.45 -12.70
N GLN A 145 -2.75 1.36 -11.98
CA GLN A 145 -2.04 0.08 -12.20
C GLN A 145 -2.98 -1.03 -12.66
N MET A 146 -4.26 -0.74 -12.85
CA MET A 146 -5.24 -1.73 -13.26
C MET A 146 -5.09 -2.06 -14.74
N GLN A 147 -5.28 -3.34 -15.05
CA GLN A 147 -5.30 -3.88 -16.40
C GLN A 147 -6.76 -4.14 -16.82
N PRO A 148 -7.05 -4.31 -18.11
CA PRO A 148 -8.37 -4.71 -18.57
C PRO A 148 -8.91 -5.93 -17.80
N GLY A 149 -10.16 -5.87 -17.31
CA GLY A 149 -10.81 -6.90 -16.49
C GLY A 149 -10.52 -6.80 -14.99
N ASN A 150 -9.63 -5.91 -14.56
CA ASN A 150 -9.37 -5.75 -13.12
C ASN A 150 -10.50 -4.98 -12.41
N ALA A 151 -11.16 -4.05 -13.09
CA ALA A 151 -12.28 -3.29 -12.52
C ALA A 151 -13.39 -4.21 -12.04
N GLU A 152 -13.81 -5.14 -12.90
CA GLU A 152 -14.87 -6.12 -12.63
C GLU A 152 -14.45 -7.09 -11.51
N THR A 153 -13.18 -7.52 -11.52
CA THR A 153 -12.65 -8.40 -10.48
C THR A 153 -12.64 -7.72 -9.11
N VAL A 154 -12.15 -6.48 -9.04
CA VAL A 154 -12.11 -5.70 -7.79
C VAL A 154 -13.53 -5.40 -7.32
N ALA A 155 -14.41 -4.95 -8.21
CA ALA A 155 -15.80 -4.64 -7.90
C ALA A 155 -16.54 -5.86 -7.32
N THR A 156 -16.44 -7.01 -7.98
CA THR A 156 -17.05 -8.27 -7.52
C THR A 156 -16.53 -8.66 -6.15
N ARG A 157 -15.20 -8.60 -5.94
CA ARG A 157 -14.61 -8.96 -4.66
C ARG A 157 -15.04 -8.02 -3.53
N ILE A 158 -15.12 -6.69 -3.77
CA ILE A 158 -15.62 -5.74 -2.77
C ILE A 158 -17.10 -6.05 -2.47
N LYS A 159 -17.93 -6.27 -3.49
CA LYS A 159 -19.33 -6.61 -3.31
C LYS A 159 -19.52 -7.89 -2.50
N ASP A 160 -18.85 -8.97 -2.88
CA ASP A 160 -18.94 -10.26 -2.19
C ASP A 160 -18.57 -10.15 -0.73
N ILE A 161 -17.51 -9.42 -0.42
CA ILE A 161 -17.05 -9.26 0.97
C ILE A 161 -17.98 -8.34 1.77
N LEU A 162 -18.52 -7.27 1.19
CA LEU A 162 -19.43 -6.38 1.91
C LEU A 162 -20.84 -6.99 2.09
N CYS A 163 -21.32 -7.79 1.14
CA CYS A 163 -22.64 -8.45 1.21
C CYS A 163 -22.64 -9.77 1.99
N ALA A 164 -21.49 -10.27 2.43
CA ALA A 164 -21.45 -11.52 3.19
C ALA A 164 -22.03 -11.33 4.60
N GLU A 165 -22.90 -12.26 5.02
CA GLU A 165 -23.41 -12.28 6.38
C GLU A 165 -22.30 -12.56 7.39
N ARG A 166 -22.26 -11.78 8.48
CA ARG A 166 -21.30 -11.91 9.57
C ARG A 166 -21.97 -11.65 10.92
N PRO A 167 -21.46 -12.27 12.01
CA PRO A 167 -21.83 -11.84 13.34
C PRO A 167 -21.36 -10.40 13.59
N PRO A 168 -22.02 -9.67 14.51
CA PRO A 168 -21.56 -8.36 14.92
C PRO A 168 -20.07 -8.36 15.32
N LEU A 169 -19.39 -7.26 15.03
CA LEU A 169 -18.02 -7.05 15.51
C LEU A 169 -18.04 -7.06 17.04
N SER A 170 -17.11 -7.77 17.64
CA SER A 170 -16.91 -7.82 19.07
C SER A 170 -15.56 -7.22 19.43
N ASP A 171 -15.55 -6.32 20.39
CA ASP A 171 -14.31 -5.81 21.00
C ASP A 171 -13.74 -6.81 22.02
N GLU A 172 -14.50 -7.86 22.36
CA GLU A 172 -14.02 -8.92 23.23
C GLU A 172 -13.12 -9.89 22.44
N LEU A 173 -11.89 -10.00 22.89
CA LEU A 173 -10.97 -11.00 22.36
C LEU A 173 -11.47 -12.39 22.77
N ALA A 174 -11.50 -13.32 21.83
CA ALA A 174 -11.78 -14.72 22.14
C ALA A 174 -10.76 -15.23 23.17
N ALA A 175 -11.22 -16.03 24.12
CA ALA A 175 -10.31 -16.62 25.09
C ALA A 175 -9.24 -17.45 24.36
N THR A 176 -7.98 -17.23 24.73
CA THR A 176 -6.88 -18.00 24.16
C THR A 176 -6.99 -19.48 24.53
N THR A 177 -6.66 -20.35 23.59
CA THR A 177 -6.57 -21.79 23.80
C THR A 177 -5.13 -22.28 23.97
N LEU A 178 -4.17 -21.37 23.80
CA LEU A 178 -2.73 -21.65 23.86
C LEU A 178 -2.10 -20.87 25.02
N ASP A 179 -1.23 -21.52 25.76
CA ASP A 179 -0.33 -20.86 26.72
C ASP A 179 1.07 -20.80 26.12
N LEU A 180 1.53 -19.56 25.89
CA LEU A 180 2.85 -19.28 25.33
C LEU A 180 3.89 -18.95 26.42
N SER A 181 3.50 -19.02 27.69
CA SER A 181 4.43 -18.73 28.80
C SER A 181 5.61 -19.69 28.80
N GLY A 182 6.77 -19.18 29.10
CA GLY A 182 8.00 -20.00 29.21
C GLY A 182 9.13 -19.47 28.34
N THR A 183 10.15 -20.31 28.21
CA THR A 183 11.32 -19.99 27.38
C THR A 183 11.30 -20.81 26.10
N TRP A 184 11.48 -20.13 24.98
CA TRP A 184 11.44 -20.70 23.64
C TRP A 184 12.77 -20.51 22.95
N ASP A 185 13.35 -21.60 22.42
CA ASP A 185 14.46 -21.51 21.49
C ASP A 185 13.88 -21.44 20.07
N VAL A 186 14.05 -20.28 19.43
CA VAL A 186 13.45 -19.97 18.14
C VAL A 186 14.56 -19.93 17.09
N ARG A 187 14.42 -20.73 16.05
CA ARG A 187 15.27 -20.65 14.87
C ARG A 187 14.51 -19.97 13.74
N VAL A 188 15.11 -18.94 13.17
CA VAL A 188 14.60 -18.22 12.00
C VAL A 188 15.47 -18.59 10.81
N ASP A 189 14.88 -19.25 9.81
CA ASP A 189 15.56 -19.61 8.57
C ASP A 189 15.22 -18.59 7.48
N TYR A 190 16.23 -17.91 6.97
CA TYR A 190 16.17 -17.01 5.81
C TYR A 190 16.59 -17.78 4.55
N ALA A 191 16.45 -17.17 3.39
CA ALA A 191 16.83 -17.80 2.11
C ALA A 191 18.30 -18.23 2.04
N THR A 192 19.21 -17.52 2.74
CA THR A 192 20.67 -17.75 2.66
C THR A 192 21.36 -17.92 4.03
N SER A 193 20.62 -17.80 5.12
CA SER A 193 21.18 -17.84 6.48
C SER A 193 20.13 -18.31 7.48
N SER A 194 20.55 -18.53 8.72
CA SER A 194 19.65 -18.73 9.86
C SER A 194 20.14 -17.97 11.08
N SER A 195 19.23 -17.66 11.99
CA SER A 195 19.55 -17.08 13.29
C SER A 195 18.86 -17.86 14.41
N HIS A 196 19.47 -17.84 15.60
CA HIS A 196 18.91 -18.44 16.81
C HIS A 196 18.56 -17.34 17.80
N HIS A 197 17.36 -17.44 18.34
CA HIS A 197 16.83 -16.45 19.27
C HIS A 197 16.28 -17.18 20.49
N ARG A 198 16.26 -16.49 21.62
CA ARG A 198 15.57 -16.96 22.82
C ARG A 198 14.46 -15.99 23.16
N TRP A 199 13.26 -16.53 23.36
CA TRP A 199 12.10 -15.78 23.83
C TRP A 199 11.76 -16.26 25.23
N SER A 200 11.67 -15.31 26.17
CA SER A 200 11.18 -15.55 27.53
C SER A 200 9.86 -14.84 27.67
N LEU A 201 8.75 -15.60 27.62
CA LEU A 201 7.40 -15.07 27.54
C LEU A 201 6.63 -15.31 28.82
N SER A 202 5.77 -14.36 29.18
CA SER A 202 4.72 -14.44 30.19
C SER A 202 3.39 -14.09 29.55
N GLN A 203 2.37 -14.90 29.80
CA GLN A 203 1.03 -14.70 29.26
C GLN A 203 0.02 -14.50 30.38
N ASP A 204 -0.84 -13.48 30.22
CA ASP A 204 -2.00 -13.22 31.05
C ASP A 204 -3.23 -13.05 30.15
N GLY A 205 -4.05 -14.09 30.09
CA GLY A 205 -5.14 -14.17 29.12
C GLY A 205 -4.62 -14.08 27.69
N ASN A 206 -5.09 -13.09 26.94
CA ASN A 206 -4.67 -12.85 25.57
C ASN A 206 -3.40 -11.99 25.48
N TRP A 207 -2.91 -11.45 26.59
CA TRP A 207 -1.74 -10.59 26.59
C TRP A 207 -0.46 -11.40 26.79
N VAL A 208 0.50 -11.20 25.91
CA VAL A 208 1.82 -11.80 25.99
C VAL A 208 2.85 -10.69 26.14
N SER A 209 3.77 -10.84 27.09
CA SER A 209 4.90 -9.94 27.27
C SER A 209 6.16 -10.75 27.55
N GLY A 210 7.32 -10.17 27.30
CA GLY A 210 8.56 -10.87 27.57
C GLY A 210 9.78 -10.25 26.91
N LEU A 211 10.81 -11.07 26.79
CA LEU A 211 12.09 -10.67 26.20
C LEU A 211 12.39 -11.53 24.96
N HIS A 212 12.92 -10.88 23.96
CA HIS A 212 13.50 -11.47 22.77
C HIS A 212 15.01 -11.21 22.78
N GLU A 213 15.78 -12.26 22.94
CA GLU A 213 17.24 -12.20 22.97
C GLU A 213 17.80 -12.76 21.67
N THR A 214 18.72 -12.05 21.08
CA THR A 214 19.52 -12.43 19.92
C THR A 214 21.00 -12.36 20.26
N ASP A 215 21.88 -12.76 19.35
CA ASP A 215 23.34 -12.61 19.52
C ASP A 215 23.78 -11.12 19.65
N TYR A 216 22.90 -10.17 19.26
CA TYR A 216 23.25 -8.75 19.15
C TYR A 216 22.41 -7.81 20.01
N ALA A 217 21.22 -8.25 20.44
CA ALA A 217 20.27 -7.37 21.13
C ALA A 217 19.31 -8.16 22.01
N THR A 218 18.81 -7.50 23.05
CA THR A 218 17.65 -7.91 23.84
C THR A 218 16.57 -6.87 23.65
N LEU A 219 15.38 -7.30 23.24
CA LEU A 219 14.23 -6.47 22.96
C LEU A 219 13.03 -6.91 23.81
N GLU A 220 12.20 -5.96 24.23
CA GLU A 220 10.91 -6.28 24.84
C GLU A 220 9.91 -6.71 23.78
N ILE A 221 9.11 -7.72 24.08
CA ILE A 221 8.00 -8.21 23.26
C ILE A 221 6.70 -7.92 23.98
N HIS A 222 5.73 -7.36 23.25
CA HIS A 222 4.35 -7.20 23.71
C HIS A 222 3.41 -7.55 22.56
N GLY A 223 2.32 -8.26 22.86
CA GLY A 223 1.32 -8.64 21.86
C GLY A 223 0.04 -9.20 22.46
N VAL A 224 -0.94 -9.43 21.62
CA VAL A 224 -2.22 -10.08 21.86
C VAL A 224 -2.48 -11.13 20.80
#